data_9d871178ab70a2a8de920972ecd95f43
#
_entry.id   9d871178ab70a2a8de920972ecd95f43
#
_cell.length_a   1.000
_cell.length_b   1.000
_cell.length_c   1.000
_cell.angle_alpha   90.00
_cell.angle_beta   90.00
_cell.angle_gamma   90.00
#
_symmetry.space_group_name_H-M   'P 1'
#
loop_
_entity.id
_entity.type
_entity.pdbx_description
1 polymer ?
#
loop_
_entity_poly.entity_id
_entity_poly.type
_entity_poly.pdbx_seq_one_letter_code
_entity_poly.pdbx_strand_id
1 'polypeptide(L)'
;MNIGSEKQRDNDEKVVEIEIERLHDFKNHPFKVQADSQMKELQDSISKYGILNPLIVRPRPEGFYEVISGHRRKYAAMELKYTKVPVIIRYMLDEEAIISMVDSNLQRERILPSEKAAAYKMKYEVLRRKAGRRKCSQVDYTTGKKSIEIIGEETGDSPKQIQRYLKLNDLIPELLDKVDDETMGFTIGVELAYLSKTNQEIVLEAMENTLATPNLSQAIRIKKMQEEEKISVDSVEAIITEVKQKEITRVVFKNEQLYRYFPSYYTAEQMRREILTLLKINMERY
;
A
#
# COMPACT_ATOMS: atom_id res chain seq x y z
N MET A 1 -6.46 -1.27 55.38
CA MET A 1 -6.36 0.14 55.08
C MET A 1 -5.02 0.32 54.34
N ASN A 2 -4.90 0.71 53.11
CA ASN A 2 -5.79 1.43 52.29
C ASN A 2 -5.22 1.63 50.87
N ILE A 3 -6.02 1.50 49.91
CA ILE A 3 -6.32 2.43 48.84
C ILE A 3 -5.11 2.79 47.97
N GLY A 4 -4.86 1.96 46.97
CA GLY A 4 -4.27 2.39 45.70
C GLY A 4 -5.35 3.07 44.87
N SER A 5 -5.37 4.39 44.85
CA SER A 5 -6.23 5.15 43.94
C SER A 5 -5.77 4.93 42.50
N GLU A 6 -6.50 4.11 41.76
CA GLU A 6 -6.57 4.20 40.31
C GLU A 6 -7.00 5.62 39.95
N LYS A 7 -6.05 6.44 39.52
CA LYS A 7 -6.37 7.65 38.78
C LYS A 7 -7.02 7.24 37.46
N GLN A 8 -8.34 7.10 37.48
CA GLN A 8 -9.14 7.31 36.29
C GLN A 8 -8.69 8.67 35.71
N ARG A 9 -7.98 8.62 34.58
CA ARG A 9 -7.69 9.82 33.79
C ARG A 9 -9.02 10.26 33.20
N ASP A 10 -9.65 11.21 33.86
CA ASP A 10 -10.84 11.92 33.37
C ASP A 10 -10.40 12.60 32.07
N ASN A 11 -10.82 12.02 30.97
CA ASN A 11 -10.45 12.47 29.64
C ASN A 11 -11.49 13.50 29.18
N ASP A 12 -11.65 14.58 29.94
CA ASP A 12 -12.34 15.79 29.50
C ASP A 12 -11.53 16.37 28.32
N GLU A 13 -11.83 15.90 27.12
CA GLU A 13 -11.23 16.35 25.88
C GLU A 13 -11.63 17.81 25.62
N LYS A 14 -10.91 18.74 26.22
CA LYS A 14 -11.11 20.18 25.97
C LYS A 14 -10.45 20.57 24.66
N VAL A 15 -11.24 21.20 23.80
CA VAL A 15 -10.73 21.86 22.61
C VAL A 15 -10.09 23.18 23.04
N VAL A 16 -8.83 23.36 22.66
CA VAL A 16 -8.07 24.60 22.92
C VAL A 16 -7.49 25.11 21.60
N GLU A 17 -7.33 26.43 21.51
CA GLU A 17 -6.69 27.06 20.37
C GLU A 17 -5.17 27.12 20.57
N ILE A 18 -4.40 26.61 19.65
CA ILE A 18 -2.93 26.63 19.65
C ILE A 18 -2.41 27.30 18.38
N GLU A 19 -1.36 28.08 18.54
CA GLU A 19 -0.63 28.71 17.44
C GLU A 19 -0.03 27.66 16.52
N ILE A 20 -0.24 27.80 15.19
CA ILE A 20 0.21 26.81 14.20
C ILE A 20 1.73 26.62 14.25
N GLU A 21 2.48 27.68 14.53
CA GLU A 21 3.95 27.65 14.63
C GLU A 21 4.45 26.71 15.74
N ARG A 22 3.63 26.45 16.76
CA ARG A 22 3.95 25.52 17.84
C ARG A 22 3.62 24.07 17.52
N LEU A 23 3.01 23.81 16.34
CA LEU A 23 2.60 22.47 15.90
C LEU A 23 3.65 21.88 14.96
N HIS A 24 4.38 20.87 15.44
CA HIS A 24 5.32 20.09 14.63
C HIS A 24 4.64 18.87 14.03
N ASP A 25 5.07 18.48 12.84
CA ASP A 25 4.58 17.26 12.23
C ASP A 25 5.18 16.04 12.91
N PHE A 26 4.45 14.92 12.86
CA PHE A 26 4.93 13.66 13.41
C PHE A 26 6.20 13.22 12.69
N LYS A 27 7.24 12.86 13.45
CA LYS A 27 8.52 12.42 12.89
C LYS A 27 8.32 11.15 12.05
N ASN A 28 8.83 11.16 10.81
CA ASN A 28 8.70 10.06 9.85
C ASN A 28 7.22 9.71 9.53
N HIS A 29 6.36 10.72 9.43
CA HIS A 29 4.96 10.53 9.05
C HIS A 29 4.85 9.85 7.67
N PRO A 30 4.26 8.65 7.56
CA PRO A 30 4.29 7.89 6.31
C PRO A 30 3.34 8.42 5.25
N PHE A 31 2.30 9.16 5.65
CA PHE A 31 1.26 9.65 4.75
C PHE A 31 1.61 11.03 4.22
N LYS A 32 1.73 11.14 2.90
CA LYS A 32 2.05 12.41 2.23
C LYS A 32 0.83 13.35 2.27
N VAL A 33 1.06 14.63 2.54
CA VAL A 33 0.04 15.66 2.35
C VAL A 33 0.18 16.18 0.93
N GLN A 34 -0.79 15.88 0.08
CA GLN A 34 -0.80 16.28 -1.33
C GLN A 34 -1.76 17.44 -1.54
N ALA A 35 -1.37 18.38 -2.43
CA ALA A 35 -2.22 19.48 -2.87
C ALA A 35 -3.14 19.02 -4.02
N ASP A 36 -4.02 18.06 -3.73
CA ASP A 36 -4.98 17.48 -4.65
C ASP A 36 -6.32 18.24 -4.67
N SER A 37 -7.27 17.78 -5.50
CA SER A 37 -8.64 18.34 -5.54
C SER A 37 -9.35 18.28 -4.19
N GLN A 38 -9.15 17.18 -3.43
CA GLN A 38 -9.71 17.04 -2.09
C GLN A 38 -9.11 18.04 -1.09
N MET A 39 -7.84 18.48 -1.30
CA MET A 39 -7.25 19.54 -0.48
C MET A 39 -7.93 20.88 -0.74
N LYS A 40 -8.27 21.19 -2.01
CA LYS A 40 -9.01 22.42 -2.34
C LYS A 40 -10.39 22.42 -1.71
N GLU A 41 -11.13 21.31 -1.81
CA GLU A 41 -12.45 21.16 -1.16
C GLU A 41 -12.33 21.34 0.36
N LEU A 42 -11.27 20.80 0.98
CA LEU A 42 -11.01 20.98 2.40
C LEU A 42 -10.69 22.44 2.75
N GLN A 43 -9.90 23.14 1.93
CA GLN A 43 -9.61 24.56 2.10
C GLN A 43 -10.88 25.41 1.98
N ASP A 44 -11.74 25.14 0.98
CA ASP A 44 -13.01 25.83 0.80
C ASP A 44 -13.93 25.61 2.01
N SER A 45 -14.00 24.39 2.51
CA SER A 45 -14.77 24.03 3.71
C SER A 45 -14.24 24.75 4.94
N ILE A 46 -12.92 24.76 5.15
CA ILE A 46 -12.29 25.44 6.30
C ILE A 46 -12.46 26.97 6.20
N SER A 47 -12.35 27.54 5.01
CA SER A 47 -12.59 28.97 4.80
C SER A 47 -14.01 29.39 5.15
N LYS A 48 -14.99 28.52 4.87
CA LYS A 48 -16.42 28.82 5.08
C LYS A 48 -16.92 28.52 6.49
N TYR A 49 -16.45 27.43 7.09
CA TYR A 49 -17.00 26.91 8.35
C TYR A 49 -15.96 26.82 9.48
N GLY A 50 -14.71 27.16 9.21
CA GLY A 50 -13.59 26.89 10.14
C GLY A 50 -13.23 25.41 10.22
N ILE A 51 -12.36 25.06 11.16
CA ILE A 51 -11.98 23.68 11.44
C ILE A 51 -13.00 23.06 12.39
N LEU A 52 -13.99 22.35 11.86
CA LEU A 52 -15.06 21.71 12.64
C LEU A 52 -14.55 20.55 13.51
N ASN A 53 -13.62 19.75 12.98
CA ASN A 53 -13.02 18.66 13.73
C ASN A 53 -11.62 19.09 14.21
N PRO A 54 -11.37 19.23 15.53
CA PRO A 54 -10.07 19.64 16.04
C PRO A 54 -8.94 18.68 15.65
N LEU A 55 -7.71 19.18 15.58
CA LEU A 55 -6.52 18.34 15.45
C LEU A 55 -6.26 17.60 16.75
N ILE A 56 -5.66 16.41 16.68
CA ILE A 56 -5.18 15.69 17.86
C ILE A 56 -3.67 15.90 17.94
N VAL A 57 -3.22 16.41 19.08
CA VAL A 57 -1.82 16.71 19.32
C VAL A 57 -1.37 16.13 20.65
N ARG A 58 -0.06 15.90 20.80
CA ARG A 58 0.55 15.58 22.09
C ARG A 58 1.60 16.64 22.46
N PRO A 59 1.78 16.93 23.77
CA PRO A 59 2.77 17.89 24.19
C PRO A 59 4.20 17.38 23.94
N ARG A 60 5.09 18.33 23.60
CA ARG A 60 6.53 18.15 23.47
C ARG A 60 7.24 19.15 24.37
N PRO A 61 8.55 18.98 24.63
CA PRO A 61 9.34 19.96 25.39
C PRO A 61 9.21 21.38 24.85
N GLU A 62 9.52 22.37 25.68
CA GLU A 62 9.56 23.79 25.32
C GLU A 62 8.22 24.40 24.85
N GLY A 63 7.11 23.75 25.18
CA GLY A 63 5.77 24.24 24.86
C GLY A 63 5.34 24.01 23.41
N PHE A 64 6.03 23.14 22.67
CA PHE A 64 5.62 22.66 21.35
C PHE A 64 4.68 21.48 21.47
N TYR A 65 4.02 21.16 20.35
CA TYR A 65 3.09 20.05 20.23
C TYR A 65 3.37 19.28 18.94
N GLU A 66 3.24 17.95 18.99
CA GLU A 66 3.37 17.09 17.83
C GLU A 66 1.98 16.65 17.35
N VAL A 67 1.69 16.84 16.08
CA VAL A 67 0.41 16.51 15.47
C VAL A 67 0.32 14.99 15.28
N ILE A 68 -0.68 14.36 15.87
CA ILE A 68 -0.96 12.93 15.74
C ILE A 68 -2.01 12.68 14.65
N SER A 69 -3.04 13.54 14.58
CA SER A 69 -4.08 13.46 13.55
C SER A 69 -4.50 14.85 13.11
N GLY A 70 -4.72 15.01 11.80
CA GLY A 70 -5.19 16.27 11.23
C GLY A 70 -4.13 17.02 10.42
N HIS A 71 -3.07 16.37 9.93
CA HIS A 71 -2.00 17.00 9.11
C HIS A 71 -2.55 17.74 7.88
N ARG A 72 -3.55 17.17 7.17
CA ARG A 72 -4.21 17.88 6.05
C ARG A 72 -4.94 19.15 6.49
N ARG A 73 -5.59 19.13 7.67
CA ARG A 73 -6.26 20.31 8.24
C ARG A 73 -5.26 21.38 8.68
N LYS A 74 -4.14 20.96 9.28
CA LYS A 74 -3.02 21.87 9.59
C LYS A 74 -2.50 22.54 8.32
N TYR A 75 -2.20 21.75 7.29
CA TYR A 75 -1.70 22.25 6.00
C TYR A 75 -2.69 23.24 5.36
N ALA A 76 -3.96 22.87 5.27
CA ALA A 76 -5.01 23.75 4.73
C ALA A 76 -5.13 25.06 5.51
N ALA A 77 -5.04 25.00 6.84
CA ALA A 77 -5.08 26.18 7.70
C ALA A 77 -3.85 27.10 7.50
N MET A 78 -2.66 26.52 7.29
CA MET A 78 -1.44 27.28 6.97
C MET A 78 -1.58 28.02 5.64
N GLU A 79 -2.07 27.34 4.60
CA GLU A 79 -2.33 27.97 3.29
C GLU A 79 -3.35 29.10 3.38
N LEU A 80 -4.37 28.95 4.22
CA LEU A 80 -5.38 29.96 4.50
C LEU A 80 -4.90 31.04 5.49
N LYS A 81 -3.63 31.01 5.91
CA LYS A 81 -2.99 31.98 6.82
C LYS A 81 -3.67 32.07 8.21
N TYR A 82 -4.21 30.97 8.69
CA TYR A 82 -4.66 30.90 10.08
C TYR A 82 -3.47 30.96 11.02
N THR A 83 -3.57 31.75 12.08
CA THR A 83 -2.53 31.86 13.12
C THR A 83 -2.73 30.83 14.21
N LYS A 84 -3.98 30.41 14.47
CA LYS A 84 -4.35 29.44 15.49
C LYS A 84 -5.31 28.40 14.92
N VAL A 85 -5.28 27.20 15.48
CA VAL A 85 -6.19 26.12 15.13
C VAL A 85 -6.69 25.40 16.37
N PRO A 86 -7.94 24.88 16.34
CA PRO A 86 -8.50 24.10 17.44
C PRO A 86 -7.83 22.73 17.52
N VAL A 87 -7.37 22.37 18.72
CA VAL A 87 -6.72 21.09 19.00
C VAL A 87 -7.27 20.42 20.26
N ILE A 88 -7.15 19.11 20.29
CA ILE A 88 -7.33 18.29 21.49
C ILE A 88 -5.96 17.81 21.92
N ILE A 89 -5.56 18.12 23.15
CA ILE A 89 -4.27 17.70 23.70
C ILE A 89 -4.45 16.34 24.36
N ARG A 90 -3.72 15.33 23.87
CA ARG A 90 -3.67 14.00 24.47
C ARG A 90 -2.25 13.67 24.93
N TYR A 91 -2.14 13.27 26.19
CA TYR A 91 -0.88 12.76 26.73
C TYR A 91 -0.74 11.29 26.35
N MET A 92 0.26 10.97 25.54
CA MET A 92 0.51 9.61 25.09
C MET A 92 2.00 9.35 24.90
N LEU A 93 2.41 8.10 25.11
CA LEU A 93 3.77 7.65 24.84
C LEU A 93 4.05 7.58 23.34
N ASP A 94 5.34 7.51 22.95
CA ASP A 94 5.72 7.44 21.54
C ASP A 94 5.08 6.25 20.81
N GLU A 95 4.99 5.09 21.48
CA GLU A 95 4.38 3.89 20.92
C GLU A 95 2.87 4.03 20.71
N GLU A 96 2.18 4.68 21.64
CA GLU A 96 0.74 4.97 21.55
C GLU A 96 0.45 5.99 20.45
N ALA A 97 1.31 6.99 20.33
CA ALA A 97 1.22 8.01 19.29
C ALA A 97 1.38 7.44 17.89
N ILE A 98 2.35 6.51 17.69
CA ILE A 98 2.53 5.80 16.42
C ILE A 98 1.28 5.00 16.07
N ILE A 99 0.75 4.20 17.00
CA ILE A 99 -0.45 3.39 16.77
C ILE A 99 -1.64 4.30 16.42
N SER A 100 -1.89 5.33 17.23
CA SER A 100 -3.01 6.26 17.00
C SER A 100 -2.91 6.97 15.64
N MET A 101 -1.70 7.43 15.26
CA MET A 101 -1.46 8.06 13.97
C MET A 101 -1.70 7.09 12.81
N VAL A 102 -1.17 5.87 12.89
CA VAL A 102 -1.35 4.85 11.85
C VAL A 102 -2.83 4.50 11.70
N ASP A 103 -3.54 4.20 12.81
CA ASP A 103 -4.93 3.77 12.77
C ASP A 103 -5.85 4.85 12.22
N SER A 104 -5.64 6.12 12.58
CA SER A 104 -6.43 7.24 12.06
C SER A 104 -6.26 7.45 10.55
N ASN A 105 -5.16 7.01 9.96
CA ASN A 105 -4.88 7.16 8.53
C ASN A 105 -5.23 5.91 7.71
N LEU A 106 -5.13 4.70 8.30
CA LEU A 106 -5.51 3.46 7.60
C LEU A 106 -7.01 3.37 7.29
N GLN A 107 -7.84 4.22 7.90
CA GLN A 107 -9.28 4.32 7.62
C GLN A 107 -9.61 5.20 6.41
N ARG A 108 -8.62 5.79 5.72
CA ARG A 108 -8.85 6.61 4.53
C ARG A 108 -9.26 5.72 3.35
N GLU A 109 -10.15 6.23 2.50
CA GLU A 109 -10.63 5.51 1.30
C GLU A 109 -9.50 5.23 0.30
N ARG A 110 -8.54 6.14 0.19
CA ARG A 110 -7.40 6.00 -0.73
C ARG A 110 -6.10 6.19 0.03
N ILE A 111 -5.27 5.17 0.02
CA ILE A 111 -3.95 5.14 0.61
C ILE A 111 -3.01 4.54 -0.43
N LEU A 112 -1.90 5.22 -0.70
CA LEU A 112 -0.89 4.70 -1.61
C LEU A 112 -0.27 3.40 -1.06
N PRO A 113 0.11 2.45 -1.94
CA PRO A 113 0.79 1.22 -1.52
C PRO A 113 2.01 1.47 -0.64
N SER A 114 2.83 2.48 -0.97
CA SER A 114 4.00 2.89 -0.18
C SER A 114 3.63 3.39 1.21
N GLU A 115 2.59 4.22 1.31
CA GLU A 115 2.10 4.76 2.58
C GLU A 115 1.58 3.63 3.49
N LYS A 116 0.79 2.71 2.91
CA LYS A 116 0.26 1.55 3.64
C LYS A 116 1.38 0.62 4.09
N ALA A 117 2.40 0.41 3.25
CA ALA A 117 3.57 -0.39 3.59
C ALA A 117 4.37 0.23 4.75
N ALA A 118 4.63 1.54 4.72
CA ALA A 118 5.33 2.25 5.76
C ALA A 118 4.53 2.28 7.08
N ALA A 119 3.21 2.49 7.00
CA ALA A 119 2.31 2.48 8.16
C ALA A 119 2.31 1.11 8.85
N TYR A 120 2.19 0.02 8.09
CA TYR A 120 2.28 -1.33 8.65
C TYR A 120 3.65 -1.62 9.26
N LYS A 121 4.73 -1.17 8.65
CA LYS A 121 6.08 -1.31 9.21
C LYS A 121 6.20 -0.62 10.56
N MET A 122 5.76 0.63 10.67
CA MET A 122 5.78 1.38 11.93
C MET A 122 4.99 0.67 13.03
N LYS A 123 3.76 0.26 12.73
CA LYS A 123 2.89 -0.45 13.68
C LYS A 123 3.47 -1.81 14.09
N TYR A 124 3.99 -2.57 13.12
CA TYR A 124 4.63 -3.86 13.35
C TYR A 124 5.85 -3.74 14.28
N GLU A 125 6.70 -2.73 14.08
CA GLU A 125 7.87 -2.48 14.92
C GLU A 125 7.48 -2.16 16.37
N VAL A 126 6.44 -1.35 16.58
CA VAL A 126 5.93 -1.03 17.92
C VAL A 126 5.40 -2.28 18.61
N LEU A 127 4.56 -3.05 17.94
CA LEU A 127 3.98 -4.27 18.51
C LEU A 127 5.05 -5.31 18.84
N ARG A 128 6.07 -5.45 17.99
CA ARG A 128 7.19 -6.35 18.20
C ARG A 128 8.04 -5.94 19.43
N ARG A 129 8.29 -4.63 19.63
CA ARG A 129 8.99 -4.12 20.82
C ARG A 129 8.21 -4.39 22.10
N LYS A 130 6.89 -4.17 22.08
CA LYS A 130 5.99 -4.50 23.21
C LYS A 130 6.04 -5.99 23.55
N ALA A 131 6.01 -6.86 22.57
CA ALA A 131 6.10 -8.31 22.76
C ALA A 131 7.45 -8.73 23.37
N GLY A 132 8.57 -8.12 22.96
CA GLY A 132 9.91 -8.39 23.51
C GLY A 132 10.10 -7.93 24.95
N ARG A 133 9.49 -6.81 25.36
CA ARG A 133 9.52 -6.31 26.74
C ARG A 133 8.70 -7.16 27.73
N ARG A 134 7.65 -7.86 27.28
CA ARG A 134 6.76 -8.66 28.13
C ARG A 134 7.36 -9.98 28.66
N LYS A 135 8.56 -10.35 28.25
CA LYS A 135 9.26 -11.53 28.82
C LYS A 135 9.67 -11.35 30.29
N CYS A 136 9.49 -10.20 30.88
CA CYS A 136 9.99 -9.87 32.24
C CYS A 136 8.97 -9.50 33.31
N SER A 137 7.66 -9.45 33.06
CA SER A 137 6.66 -9.29 34.17
C SER A 137 5.23 -9.57 33.73
N GLN A 138 4.63 -10.51 34.46
CA GLN A 138 3.20 -10.79 34.69
C GLN A 138 2.25 -10.84 33.49
N VAL A 139 1.73 -12.03 33.36
CA VAL A 139 0.46 -12.50 32.77
C VAL A 139 -0.56 -11.38 32.48
N ASP A 140 -0.63 -11.00 31.23
CA ASP A 140 -1.82 -10.37 30.70
C ASP A 140 -2.30 -11.20 29.48
N TYR A 141 -3.55 -11.59 29.51
CA TYR A 141 -4.19 -12.57 28.60
C TYR A 141 -4.42 -12.05 27.17
N THR A 142 -3.50 -11.33 26.58
CA THR A 142 -3.46 -11.15 25.14
C THR A 142 -2.54 -12.23 24.56
N THR A 143 -3.11 -13.38 24.57
CA THR A 143 -2.73 -14.63 23.93
C THR A 143 -1.86 -14.46 22.73
N GLY A 144 -0.67 -15.02 22.74
CA GLY A 144 0.16 -15.62 21.72
C GLY A 144 0.03 -15.27 20.23
N LYS A 145 -0.80 -14.29 19.87
CA LYS A 145 -0.99 -13.82 18.52
C LYS A 145 0.25 -13.09 18.05
N LYS A 146 0.71 -13.41 16.86
CA LYS A 146 1.82 -12.70 16.21
C LYS A 146 1.40 -11.27 15.91
N SER A 147 2.33 -10.32 15.97
CA SER A 147 2.06 -8.89 15.69
C SER A 147 1.32 -8.67 14.36
N ILE A 148 1.58 -9.50 13.36
CA ILE A 148 0.91 -9.48 12.05
C ILE A 148 -0.58 -9.86 12.16
N GLU A 149 -0.94 -10.81 13.01
CA GLU A 149 -2.32 -11.23 13.22
C GLU A 149 -3.13 -10.12 13.92
N ILE A 150 -2.51 -9.42 14.88
CA ILE A 150 -3.14 -8.27 15.55
C ILE A 150 -3.43 -7.15 14.54
N ILE A 151 -2.45 -6.81 13.69
CA ILE A 151 -2.65 -5.79 12.64
C ILE A 151 -3.79 -6.22 11.70
N GLY A 152 -3.82 -7.50 11.31
CA GLY A 152 -4.86 -8.02 10.42
C GLY A 152 -6.27 -7.94 10.98
N GLU A 153 -6.44 -8.25 12.26
CA GLU A 153 -7.74 -8.14 12.94
C GLU A 153 -8.25 -6.69 13.01
N GLU A 154 -7.34 -5.72 13.18
CA GLU A 154 -7.70 -4.30 13.28
C GLU A 154 -7.95 -3.64 11.91
N THR A 155 -7.27 -4.11 10.87
CA THR A 155 -7.33 -3.49 9.52
C THR A 155 -8.20 -4.25 8.53
N GLY A 156 -8.56 -5.51 8.84
CA GLY A 156 -9.27 -6.39 7.93
C GLY A 156 -8.40 -7.04 6.85
N ASP A 157 -7.10 -6.72 6.79
CA ASP A 157 -6.18 -7.34 5.83
C ASP A 157 -5.70 -8.72 6.32
N SER A 158 -5.55 -9.67 5.39
CA SER A 158 -5.01 -10.98 5.74
C SER A 158 -3.54 -10.88 6.20
N PRO A 159 -3.07 -11.78 7.09
CA PRO A 159 -1.67 -11.82 7.51
C PRO A 159 -0.68 -11.90 6.34
N LYS A 160 -1.04 -12.62 5.28
CA LYS A 160 -0.25 -12.72 4.04
C LYS A 160 -0.16 -11.39 3.32
N GLN A 161 -1.26 -10.63 3.26
CA GLN A 161 -1.26 -9.32 2.62
C GLN A 161 -0.41 -8.32 3.40
N ILE A 162 -0.47 -8.34 4.73
CA ILE A 162 0.39 -7.51 5.58
C ILE A 162 1.86 -7.83 5.35
N GLN A 163 2.24 -9.11 5.28
CA GLN A 163 3.61 -9.52 4.96
C GLN A 163 4.09 -8.97 3.62
N ARG A 164 3.22 -8.95 2.60
CA ARG A 164 3.53 -8.38 1.29
C ARG A 164 3.76 -6.87 1.37
N TYR A 165 2.94 -6.13 2.12
CA TYR A 165 3.16 -4.70 2.36
C TYR A 165 4.46 -4.46 3.14
N LEU A 166 4.74 -5.25 4.18
CA LEU A 166 6.01 -5.14 4.91
C LEU A 166 7.20 -5.34 3.97
N LYS A 167 7.12 -6.32 3.07
CA LYS A 167 8.18 -6.59 2.08
C LYS A 167 8.33 -5.47 1.07
N LEU A 168 7.24 -4.80 0.68
CA LEU A 168 7.27 -3.68 -0.27
C LEU A 168 8.20 -2.54 0.19
N ASN A 169 8.40 -2.34 1.51
CA ASN A 169 9.34 -1.36 2.03
C ASN A 169 10.82 -1.61 1.65
N ASP A 170 11.12 -2.78 1.11
CA ASP A 170 12.47 -3.12 0.67
C ASP A 170 12.74 -2.70 -0.79
N LEU A 171 11.78 -2.13 -1.49
CA LEU A 171 12.00 -1.52 -2.80
C LEU A 171 12.86 -0.24 -2.70
N ILE A 172 13.59 0.06 -3.78
CA ILE A 172 14.17 1.39 -3.99
C ILE A 172 13.04 2.40 -4.27
N PRO A 173 13.23 3.69 -3.92
CA PRO A 173 12.18 4.69 -4.05
C PRO A 173 11.57 4.76 -5.45
N GLU A 174 12.38 4.70 -6.49
CA GLU A 174 11.97 4.83 -7.89
C GLU A 174 11.05 3.68 -8.34
N LEU A 175 11.30 2.46 -7.89
CA LEU A 175 10.42 1.32 -8.15
C LEU A 175 9.15 1.38 -7.29
N LEU A 176 9.25 1.92 -6.08
CA LEU A 176 8.11 2.10 -5.20
C LEU A 176 7.14 3.17 -5.75
N ASP A 177 7.68 4.26 -6.29
CA ASP A 177 6.89 5.30 -6.97
C ASP A 177 6.13 4.71 -8.18
N LYS A 178 6.74 3.79 -8.96
CA LYS A 178 6.05 3.09 -10.06
C LYS A 178 4.90 2.21 -9.58
N VAL A 179 4.95 1.71 -8.35
CA VAL A 179 3.81 0.97 -7.73
C VAL A 179 2.72 1.94 -7.30
N ASP A 180 3.08 3.09 -6.76
CA ASP A 180 2.14 4.14 -6.34
C ASP A 180 1.40 4.76 -7.52
N ASP A 181 2.11 4.96 -8.65
CA ASP A 181 1.55 5.51 -9.90
C ASP A 181 0.80 4.46 -10.74
N GLU A 182 0.66 3.23 -10.23
CA GLU A 182 0.00 2.09 -10.90
C GLU A 182 0.66 1.68 -12.24
N THR A 183 1.84 2.23 -12.59
CA THR A 183 2.61 1.82 -13.78
C THR A 183 3.26 0.45 -13.61
N MET A 184 3.43 0.01 -12.35
CA MET A 184 3.85 -1.34 -11.98
C MET A 184 2.88 -1.95 -10.97
N GLY A 185 2.39 -3.16 -11.24
CA GLY A 185 1.46 -3.84 -10.35
C GLY A 185 2.08 -4.18 -8.98
N PHE A 186 1.30 -4.02 -7.90
CA PHE A 186 1.71 -4.30 -6.51
C PHE A 186 2.42 -5.65 -6.34
N THR A 187 1.89 -6.72 -6.96
CA THR A 187 2.48 -8.06 -6.85
C THR A 187 3.86 -8.14 -7.48
N ILE A 188 4.09 -7.42 -8.59
CA ILE A 188 5.37 -7.33 -9.26
C ILE A 188 6.37 -6.61 -8.35
N GLY A 189 5.97 -5.48 -7.77
CA GLY A 189 6.78 -4.75 -6.79
C GLY A 189 7.21 -5.62 -5.62
N VAL A 190 6.30 -6.42 -5.07
CA VAL A 190 6.62 -7.37 -3.97
C VAL A 190 7.66 -8.41 -4.41
N GLU A 191 7.58 -8.96 -5.64
CA GLU A 191 8.58 -9.92 -6.13
C GLU A 191 9.95 -9.25 -6.34
N LEU A 192 9.99 -8.03 -6.89
CA LEU A 192 11.22 -7.27 -7.07
C LEU A 192 11.83 -6.81 -5.73
N ALA A 193 11.03 -6.61 -4.69
CA ALA A 193 11.51 -6.27 -3.36
C ALA A 193 12.39 -7.39 -2.72
N TYR A 194 12.39 -8.59 -3.27
CA TYR A 194 13.30 -9.66 -2.82
C TYR A 194 14.71 -9.54 -3.42
N LEU A 195 14.90 -8.69 -4.42
CA LEU A 195 16.21 -8.41 -5.01
C LEU A 195 17.07 -7.56 -4.07
N SER A 196 18.38 -7.66 -4.22
CA SER A 196 19.32 -6.70 -3.61
C SER A 196 19.11 -5.31 -4.20
N LYS A 197 19.51 -4.25 -3.49
CA LYS A 197 19.36 -2.87 -3.98
C LYS A 197 20.03 -2.68 -5.35
N THR A 198 21.24 -3.18 -5.50
CA THR A 198 21.96 -3.13 -6.78
C THR A 198 21.21 -3.82 -7.91
N ASN A 199 20.60 -5.00 -7.63
CA ASN A 199 19.84 -5.71 -8.65
C ASN A 199 18.50 -5.01 -8.97
N GLN A 200 17.90 -4.30 -8.00
CA GLN A 200 16.75 -3.45 -8.25
C GLN A 200 17.09 -2.27 -9.16
N GLU A 201 18.29 -1.66 -9.00
CA GLU A 201 18.79 -0.60 -9.88
C GLU A 201 18.99 -1.12 -11.31
N ILE A 202 19.55 -2.32 -11.47
CA ILE A 202 19.68 -2.98 -12.80
C ILE A 202 18.32 -3.18 -13.46
N VAL A 203 17.32 -3.64 -12.68
CA VAL A 203 15.95 -3.81 -13.20
C VAL A 203 15.33 -2.47 -13.59
N LEU A 204 15.54 -1.42 -12.80
CA LEU A 204 15.07 -0.08 -13.11
C LEU A 204 15.68 0.43 -14.43
N GLU A 205 17.00 0.32 -14.60
CA GLU A 205 17.71 0.71 -15.81
C GLU A 205 17.17 -0.05 -17.05
N ALA A 206 16.99 -1.35 -16.95
CA ALA A 206 16.42 -2.15 -18.02
C ALA A 206 14.96 -1.75 -18.37
N MET A 207 14.16 -1.37 -17.36
CA MET A 207 12.80 -0.85 -17.57
C MET A 207 12.81 0.51 -18.29
N GLU A 208 13.77 1.38 -17.97
CA GLU A 208 13.92 2.69 -18.61
C GLU A 208 14.40 2.55 -20.06
N ASN A 209 15.37 1.69 -20.31
CA ASN A 209 15.89 1.43 -21.65
C ASN A 209 14.83 0.83 -22.59
N THR A 210 14.02 -0.08 -22.08
CA THR A 210 13.00 -0.79 -22.87
C THR A 210 11.64 -0.08 -22.88
N LEU A 211 11.46 0.96 -22.08
CA LEU A 211 10.17 1.63 -21.83
C LEU A 211 9.04 0.62 -21.47
N ALA A 212 9.38 -0.47 -20.82
CA ALA A 212 8.48 -1.56 -20.50
C ALA A 212 8.60 -1.99 -19.04
N THR A 213 7.50 -2.50 -18.48
CA THR A 213 7.45 -3.03 -17.13
C THR A 213 7.33 -4.54 -17.16
N PRO A 214 8.11 -5.30 -16.37
CA PRO A 214 8.01 -6.75 -16.33
C PRO A 214 6.63 -7.19 -15.86
N ASN A 215 6.10 -8.27 -16.42
CA ASN A 215 4.94 -8.94 -15.88
C ASN A 215 5.34 -9.85 -14.70
N LEU A 216 4.36 -10.40 -13.96
CA LEU A 216 4.61 -11.22 -12.78
C LEU A 216 5.52 -12.42 -13.05
N SER A 217 5.35 -13.13 -14.19
CA SER A 217 6.18 -14.28 -14.51
C SER A 217 7.62 -13.88 -14.84
N GLN A 218 7.83 -12.73 -15.47
CA GLN A 218 9.13 -12.13 -15.72
C GLN A 218 9.81 -11.70 -14.42
N ALA A 219 9.08 -11.03 -13.50
CA ALA A 219 9.62 -10.63 -12.20
C ALA A 219 10.07 -11.85 -11.36
N ILE A 220 9.31 -12.96 -11.39
CA ILE A 220 9.70 -14.20 -10.72
C ILE A 220 10.96 -14.80 -11.36
N ARG A 221 11.11 -14.76 -12.69
CA ARG A 221 12.31 -15.22 -13.39
C ARG A 221 13.52 -14.36 -13.04
N ILE A 222 13.37 -13.03 -13.06
CA ILE A 222 14.44 -12.10 -12.67
C ILE A 222 14.90 -12.38 -11.23
N LYS A 223 13.95 -12.60 -10.30
CA LYS A 223 14.29 -12.96 -8.91
C LYS A 223 15.12 -14.25 -8.84
N LYS A 224 14.79 -15.28 -9.61
CA LYS A 224 15.59 -16.53 -9.64
C LYS A 224 16.99 -16.32 -10.18
N MET A 225 17.18 -15.41 -11.15
CA MET A 225 18.51 -15.12 -11.69
C MET A 225 19.45 -14.52 -10.65
N GLN A 226 18.93 -13.85 -9.61
CA GLN A 226 19.75 -13.38 -8.50
C GLN A 226 20.43 -14.55 -7.76
N GLU A 227 19.72 -15.68 -7.57
CA GLU A 227 20.26 -16.87 -6.91
C GLU A 227 21.40 -17.51 -7.74
N GLU A 228 21.38 -17.29 -9.05
CA GLU A 228 22.37 -17.79 -10.02
C GLU A 228 23.49 -16.79 -10.33
N GLU A 229 23.48 -15.59 -9.71
CA GLU A 229 24.41 -14.48 -9.97
C GLU A 229 24.48 -14.03 -11.45
N LYS A 230 23.36 -14.17 -12.17
CA LYS A 230 23.29 -13.90 -13.62
C LYS A 230 22.53 -12.62 -14.00
N ILE A 231 22.24 -11.74 -13.03
CA ILE A 231 21.52 -10.49 -13.31
C ILE A 231 22.47 -9.48 -13.96
N SER A 232 22.12 -9.02 -15.15
CA SER A 232 22.71 -7.90 -15.87
C SER A 232 21.60 -7.13 -16.58
N VAL A 233 21.86 -5.88 -16.98
CA VAL A 233 20.89 -5.06 -17.72
C VAL A 233 20.43 -5.80 -18.97
N ASP A 234 21.35 -6.29 -19.80
CA ASP A 234 21.03 -7.02 -21.03
C ASP A 234 20.14 -8.25 -20.79
N SER A 235 20.43 -9.01 -19.72
CA SER A 235 19.66 -10.21 -19.41
C SER A 235 18.24 -9.88 -18.93
N VAL A 236 18.06 -8.78 -18.21
CA VAL A 236 16.75 -8.29 -17.75
C VAL A 236 15.97 -7.70 -18.92
N GLU A 237 16.62 -6.91 -19.79
CA GLU A 237 16.00 -6.39 -21.02
C GLU A 237 15.49 -7.52 -21.92
N ALA A 238 16.29 -8.55 -22.14
CA ALA A 238 15.87 -9.72 -22.91
C ALA A 238 14.60 -10.39 -22.32
N ILE A 239 14.50 -10.46 -21.00
CA ILE A 239 13.31 -11.00 -20.35
C ILE A 239 12.11 -10.07 -20.49
N ILE A 240 12.29 -8.75 -20.30
CA ILE A 240 11.18 -7.77 -20.33
C ILE A 240 10.63 -7.65 -21.75
N THR A 241 11.49 -7.67 -22.77
CA THR A 241 11.11 -7.54 -24.17
C THR A 241 10.64 -8.85 -24.81
N GLU A 242 10.77 -9.98 -24.09
CA GLU A 242 10.31 -11.28 -24.56
C GLU A 242 8.81 -11.23 -24.89
N VAL A 243 8.49 -11.21 -26.18
CA VAL A 243 7.12 -11.31 -26.65
C VAL A 243 6.63 -12.72 -26.33
N LYS A 244 5.71 -12.86 -25.37
CA LYS A 244 4.98 -14.10 -25.22
C LYS A 244 4.28 -14.38 -26.54
N GLN A 245 4.77 -15.32 -27.32
CA GLN A 245 3.93 -15.98 -28.32
C GLN A 245 2.74 -16.51 -27.52
N LYS A 246 1.59 -15.87 -27.70
CA LYS A 246 0.33 -16.44 -27.24
C LYS A 246 0.17 -17.73 -28.04
N GLU A 247 0.63 -18.84 -27.48
CA GLU A 247 0.19 -20.14 -27.98
C GLU A 247 -1.34 -20.07 -27.91
N ILE A 248 -1.96 -20.01 -29.09
CA ILE A 248 -3.40 -20.14 -29.21
C ILE A 248 -3.74 -21.59 -28.86
N THR A 249 -3.82 -21.86 -27.57
CA THR A 249 -4.14 -23.21 -27.06
C THR A 249 -5.60 -23.57 -27.30
N ARG A 250 -6.44 -22.59 -27.60
CA ARG A 250 -7.88 -22.81 -27.81
C ARG A 250 -8.50 -21.68 -28.61
N VAL A 251 -9.20 -22.06 -29.67
CA VAL A 251 -10.11 -21.17 -30.42
C VAL A 251 -11.54 -21.58 -30.06
N VAL A 252 -12.32 -20.62 -29.61
CA VAL A 252 -13.74 -20.86 -29.21
C VAL A 252 -14.64 -20.04 -30.12
N PHE A 253 -15.56 -20.69 -30.79
CA PHE A 253 -16.62 -20.05 -31.55
C PHE A 253 -17.93 -20.09 -30.73
N LYS A 254 -18.68 -18.99 -30.73
CA LYS A 254 -20.04 -18.99 -30.16
C LYS A 254 -20.99 -19.76 -31.10
N ASN A 255 -21.93 -20.48 -30.53
CA ASN A 255 -22.91 -21.25 -31.34
C ASN A 255 -23.64 -20.40 -32.39
N GLU A 256 -23.99 -19.16 -32.03
CA GLU A 256 -24.64 -18.20 -32.96
C GLU A 256 -23.79 -17.88 -34.21
N GLN A 257 -22.45 -17.94 -34.09
CA GLN A 257 -21.54 -17.73 -35.21
C GLN A 257 -21.49 -18.95 -36.11
N LEU A 258 -21.51 -20.16 -35.53
CA LEU A 258 -21.44 -21.41 -36.27
C LEU A 258 -22.75 -21.74 -36.99
N TYR A 259 -23.92 -21.46 -36.40
CA TYR A 259 -25.24 -21.71 -37.03
C TYR A 259 -25.53 -20.84 -38.24
N ARG A 260 -24.70 -19.84 -38.55
CA ARG A 260 -24.74 -19.09 -39.81
C ARG A 260 -24.22 -19.90 -41.00
N TYR A 261 -23.39 -20.89 -40.76
CA TYR A 261 -22.67 -21.67 -41.77
C TYR A 261 -23.05 -23.15 -41.75
N PHE A 262 -23.64 -23.63 -40.66
CA PHE A 262 -24.02 -25.02 -40.49
C PHE A 262 -25.53 -25.16 -40.28
N PRO A 263 -26.15 -26.24 -40.80
CA PRO A 263 -27.55 -26.52 -40.55
C PRO A 263 -27.83 -26.69 -39.03
N SER A 264 -29.04 -26.31 -38.62
CA SER A 264 -29.45 -26.34 -37.20
C SER A 264 -29.47 -27.72 -36.56
N TYR A 265 -29.47 -28.77 -37.37
CA TYR A 265 -29.42 -30.17 -36.89
C TYR A 265 -28.00 -30.74 -36.75
N TYR A 266 -26.94 -29.94 -37.09
CA TYR A 266 -25.56 -30.36 -36.89
C TYR A 266 -25.20 -30.38 -35.43
N THR A 267 -24.57 -31.48 -34.96
CA THR A 267 -24.00 -31.53 -33.65
C THR A 267 -22.64 -30.79 -33.61
N ALA A 268 -22.19 -30.36 -32.43
CA ALA A 268 -20.90 -29.71 -32.24
C ALA A 268 -19.73 -30.55 -32.80
N GLU A 269 -19.84 -31.87 -32.72
CA GLU A 269 -18.83 -32.79 -33.20
C GLU A 269 -18.81 -32.92 -34.74
N GLN A 270 -19.96 -32.84 -35.37
CA GLN A 270 -20.09 -32.80 -36.83
C GLN A 270 -19.54 -31.46 -37.37
N MET A 271 -19.88 -30.34 -36.76
CA MET A 271 -19.32 -29.02 -37.12
C MET A 271 -17.80 -29.01 -37.00
N ARG A 272 -17.25 -29.54 -35.90
CA ARG A 272 -15.80 -29.64 -35.70
C ARG A 272 -15.11 -30.48 -36.78
N ARG A 273 -15.69 -31.59 -37.15
CA ARG A 273 -15.14 -32.50 -38.21
C ARG A 273 -15.11 -31.78 -39.56
N GLU A 274 -16.18 -31.10 -39.91
CA GLU A 274 -16.31 -30.37 -41.15
C GLU A 274 -15.31 -29.22 -41.23
N ILE A 275 -15.16 -28.43 -40.15
CA ILE A 275 -14.17 -27.34 -40.05
C ILE A 275 -12.76 -27.90 -40.25
N LEU A 276 -12.41 -29.00 -39.60
CA LEU A 276 -11.09 -29.62 -39.76
C LEU A 276 -10.84 -30.11 -41.16
N THR A 277 -11.87 -30.63 -41.84
CA THR A 277 -11.78 -31.09 -43.24
C THR A 277 -11.55 -29.90 -44.19
N LEU A 278 -12.28 -28.81 -44.01
CA LEU A 278 -12.12 -27.59 -44.78
C LEU A 278 -10.74 -26.95 -44.60
N LEU A 279 -10.23 -26.95 -43.36
CA LEU A 279 -8.88 -26.44 -43.09
C LEU A 279 -7.79 -27.29 -43.74
N LYS A 280 -7.93 -28.63 -43.74
CA LYS A 280 -6.98 -29.52 -44.44
C LYS A 280 -6.96 -29.27 -45.96
N ILE A 281 -8.13 -29.18 -46.59
CA ILE A 281 -8.25 -28.89 -48.02
C ILE A 281 -7.62 -27.54 -48.37
N ASN A 282 -7.73 -26.55 -47.48
CA ASN A 282 -7.14 -25.23 -47.71
C ASN A 282 -5.62 -25.23 -47.51
N MET A 283 -5.10 -26.02 -46.59
CA MET A 283 -3.63 -26.15 -46.40
C MET A 283 -2.92 -26.90 -47.54
N GLU A 284 -3.62 -27.81 -48.26
CA GLU A 284 -3.08 -28.51 -49.40
C GLU A 284 -3.04 -27.62 -50.68
N ARG A 285 -3.60 -26.41 -50.63
CA ARG A 285 -3.60 -25.43 -51.75
C ARG A 285 -2.51 -24.37 -51.65
N TYR A 286 -1.77 -24.38 -50.58
CA TYR A 286 -0.58 -23.53 -50.33
C TYR A 286 0.69 -24.37 -50.24
#